data_33011904eca8fdb61bc13ba5f84605fe
#
_entry.id   33011904eca8fdb61bc13ba5f84605fe
#
_cell.length_a   1.000
_cell.length_b   1.000
_cell.length_c   1.000
_cell.angle_alpha   90.00
_cell.angle_beta   90.00
_cell.angle_gamma   90.00
#
_symmetry.space_group_name_H-M   'P 1'
#
loop_
_entity.id
_entity.type
_entity.pdbx_description
1 polymer ?
#
loop_
_entity_poly.entity_id
_entity_poly.type
_entity_poly.pdbx_seq_one_letter_code
_entity_poly.pdbx_strand_id
1 'polypeptide(L)'
;MSMLLRRRWRAAAGLAALCLVVTACGSSNPLGGVSGNINSIVVGSAGFPESKIIAEVYAQALQTNGFNVGRRMGIGSRETYIPALKDHSIDLVPEYIGNLLQYFEPNETVTMLDGVELELYKRLPGDLSILTPSPAADTDTVTVTAETATKWNLKTIADLAAHSPEVKFAAPSDFQARSSGLVGLRARYGLDIAPGNFIAISDDGGAVTVRALLEGTVNAANIFSTSPAIMQNHLVVLDDPQHNFLAGNIVPLVNSQKKSDRLKDVLDTVSAKMTTRGLADLNASVSGNSGIDPDEAARNWLRDNGFNHPIGS
;
A
#
# COMPACT_ATOMS: atom_id res chain seq x y z
N MET A 1 -28.13 66.49 -35.78
CA MET A 1 -27.53 67.41 -36.80
C MET A 1 -26.61 66.56 -37.62
N SER A 2 -27.17 66.21 -38.74
CA SER A 2 -26.74 66.18 -40.19
C SER A 2 -25.53 65.30 -40.48
N MET A 3 -25.73 64.37 -41.30
CA MET A 3 -25.87 64.19 -42.74
C MET A 3 -24.70 63.37 -43.25
N LEU A 4 -24.94 62.20 -43.77
CA LEU A 4 -25.04 61.82 -45.23
C LEU A 4 -23.68 61.95 -45.98
N LEU A 5 -23.20 60.86 -46.59
CA LEU A 5 -23.31 60.56 -47.97
C LEU A 5 -22.55 59.29 -48.37
N ARG A 6 -23.25 58.37 -48.91
CA ARG A 6 -23.05 57.45 -50.03
C ARG A 6 -21.84 57.72 -50.99
N ARG A 7 -21.11 56.67 -51.43
CA ARG A 7 -21.00 56.37 -52.83
C ARG A 7 -20.43 54.99 -53.18
N ARG A 8 -21.08 54.40 -54.12
CA ARG A 8 -20.89 53.10 -54.79
C ARG A 8 -19.67 53.17 -55.78
N TRP A 9 -19.06 52.00 -56.16
CA TRP A 9 -18.91 51.48 -57.53
C TRP A 9 -17.91 50.29 -57.47
N ARG A 10 -18.36 49.11 -57.87
CA ARG A 10 -18.24 48.24 -59.06
C ARG A 10 -16.85 47.63 -59.27
N ALA A 11 -16.75 46.35 -59.11
CA ALA A 11 -16.59 45.20 -60.00
C ALA A 11 -15.29 45.13 -60.83
N ALA A 12 -14.54 44.06 -60.63
CA ALA A 12 -13.85 43.30 -61.64
C ALA A 12 -13.58 41.86 -61.16
N ALA A 13 -13.98 40.91 -62.00
CA ALA A 13 -13.80 39.47 -61.83
C ALA A 13 -12.35 39.08 -62.20
N GLY A 14 -11.79 38.15 -61.41
CA GLY A 14 -10.54 37.49 -61.75
C GLY A 14 -10.61 36.04 -61.28
N LEU A 15 -10.81 35.10 -62.22
CA LEU A 15 -10.65 33.65 -61.98
C LEU A 15 -9.19 33.34 -61.68
N ALA A 16 -8.90 32.74 -60.56
CA ALA A 16 -7.65 32.03 -60.29
C ALA A 16 -7.92 30.67 -59.74
N ALA A 17 -7.46 29.63 -60.37
CA ALA A 17 -7.60 28.24 -60.09
C ALA A 17 -7.01 27.91 -58.72
N LEU A 18 -7.84 27.34 -57.83
CA LEU A 18 -7.42 26.92 -56.53
C LEU A 18 -7.07 25.43 -56.56
N CYS A 19 -5.78 25.12 -56.46
CA CYS A 19 -5.29 23.78 -56.21
C CYS A 19 -5.73 23.36 -54.81
N LEU A 20 -6.65 22.39 -54.67
CA LEU A 20 -7.01 21.73 -53.44
C LEU A 20 -5.86 20.81 -53.01
N VAL A 21 -5.03 21.26 -52.07
CA VAL A 21 -4.19 20.38 -51.29
C VAL A 21 -5.06 19.83 -50.16
N VAL A 22 -5.49 18.58 -50.31
CA VAL A 22 -6.13 17.82 -49.22
C VAL A 22 -5.05 17.40 -48.24
N THR A 23 -4.78 18.24 -47.26
CA THR A 23 -4.10 17.78 -46.02
C THR A 23 -5.07 16.94 -45.22
N ALA A 24 -4.85 15.63 -45.23
CA ALA A 24 -5.49 14.72 -44.33
C ALA A 24 -5.05 15.06 -42.89
N CYS A 25 -5.80 15.95 -42.22
CA CYS A 25 -5.74 16.07 -40.80
C CYS A 25 -6.38 14.80 -40.21
N GLY A 26 -5.57 13.92 -39.66
CA GLY A 26 -6.05 12.82 -38.85
C GLY A 26 -6.99 13.37 -37.78
N SER A 27 -8.25 12.97 -37.83
CA SER A 27 -9.22 13.24 -36.80
C SER A 27 -8.78 12.59 -35.51
N SER A 28 -8.13 13.35 -34.62
CA SER A 28 -8.07 13.02 -33.22
C SER A 28 -9.49 13.13 -32.68
N ASN A 29 -10.16 12.01 -32.50
CA ASN A 29 -11.44 11.92 -31.83
C ASN A 29 -11.25 12.36 -30.36
N PRO A 30 -11.73 13.53 -29.92
CA PRO A 30 -11.62 13.93 -28.52
C PRO A 30 -12.54 13.11 -27.57
N LEU A 31 -13.30 12.16 -28.11
CA LEU A 31 -14.18 11.23 -27.41
C LEU A 31 -13.85 9.76 -27.74
N GLY A 32 -12.73 9.49 -28.41
CA GLY A 32 -12.21 8.14 -28.55
C GLY A 32 -11.84 7.66 -27.13
N GLY A 33 -12.58 6.68 -26.63
CA GLY A 33 -12.26 6.01 -25.39
C GLY A 33 -10.77 5.69 -25.38
N VAL A 34 -10.09 6.01 -24.29
CA VAL A 34 -8.70 5.65 -24.04
C VAL A 34 -8.66 4.13 -24.09
N SER A 35 -8.39 3.57 -25.28
CA SER A 35 -7.90 2.20 -25.42
C SER A 35 -6.55 2.23 -24.71
N GLY A 36 -6.58 2.00 -23.40
CA GLY A 36 -5.43 2.16 -22.54
C GLY A 36 -4.35 1.23 -23.02
N ASN A 37 -3.24 1.81 -23.49
CA ASN A 37 -2.05 1.02 -23.82
C ASN A 37 -1.74 0.13 -22.62
N ILE A 38 -1.88 -1.19 -22.79
CA ILE A 38 -1.68 -2.19 -21.73
C ILE A 38 -0.24 -2.13 -21.14
N ASN A 39 0.69 -1.55 -21.89
CA ASN A 39 2.06 -1.29 -21.45
C ASN A 39 2.23 0.06 -20.72
N SER A 40 1.17 0.84 -20.56
CA SER A 40 1.19 2.08 -19.77
C SER A 40 0.49 1.81 -18.43
N ILE A 41 1.23 1.91 -17.33
CA ILE A 41 0.78 1.58 -15.97
C ILE A 41 1.01 2.78 -15.07
N VAL A 42 -0.01 3.21 -14.34
CA VAL A 42 0.11 4.20 -13.28
C VAL A 42 0.16 3.48 -11.94
N VAL A 43 1.31 3.52 -11.28
CA VAL A 43 1.52 2.93 -9.96
C VAL A 43 1.17 3.95 -8.88
N GLY A 44 0.29 3.56 -7.97
CA GLY A 44 -0.08 4.32 -6.78
C GLY A 44 0.50 3.74 -5.49
N SER A 45 0.44 4.51 -4.41
CA SER A 45 0.72 4.02 -3.04
C SER A 45 -0.23 4.61 -2.03
N ALA A 46 -0.38 3.91 -0.90
CA ALA A 46 -0.97 4.48 0.31
C ALA A 46 -0.12 5.63 0.88
N GLY A 47 -0.61 6.29 1.94
CA GLY A 47 0.01 7.50 2.51
C GLY A 47 1.30 7.27 3.31
N PHE A 48 1.62 6.05 3.70
CA PHE A 48 2.74 5.72 4.59
C PHE A 48 4.01 5.27 3.84
N PRO A 49 5.20 5.37 4.48
CA PRO A 49 6.50 5.16 3.82
C PRO A 49 6.66 3.80 3.17
N GLU A 50 6.32 2.70 3.85
CA GLU A 50 6.48 1.34 3.33
C GLU A 50 5.73 1.13 2.02
N SER A 51 4.46 1.56 1.95
CA SER A 51 3.69 1.46 0.70
C SER A 51 4.33 2.24 -0.44
N LYS A 52 4.94 3.40 -0.16
CA LYS A 52 5.66 4.19 -1.17
C LYS A 52 6.91 3.46 -1.68
N ILE A 53 7.68 2.82 -0.78
CA ILE A 53 8.87 2.06 -1.16
C ILE A 53 8.48 0.87 -2.04
N ILE A 54 7.49 0.08 -1.64
CA ILE A 54 7.04 -1.08 -2.42
C ILE A 54 6.49 -0.65 -3.78
N ALA A 55 5.72 0.45 -3.82
CA ALA A 55 5.24 1.01 -5.07
C ALA A 55 6.37 1.46 -6.00
N GLU A 56 7.44 2.05 -5.46
CA GLU A 56 8.65 2.40 -6.22
C GLU A 56 9.39 1.14 -6.71
N VAL A 57 9.50 0.10 -5.91
CA VAL A 57 10.06 -1.19 -6.35
C VAL A 57 9.28 -1.73 -7.55
N TYR A 58 7.97 -1.79 -7.49
CA TYR A 58 7.13 -2.23 -8.61
C TYR A 58 7.24 -1.31 -9.82
N ALA A 59 7.20 0.02 -9.61
CA ALA A 59 7.30 0.99 -10.68
C ALA A 59 8.63 0.88 -11.46
N GLN A 60 9.75 0.78 -10.75
CA GLN A 60 11.08 0.69 -11.35
C GLN A 60 11.30 -0.65 -12.02
N ALA A 61 10.84 -1.76 -11.41
CA ALA A 61 10.89 -3.08 -12.03
C ALA A 61 10.12 -3.11 -13.36
N LEU A 62 8.91 -2.55 -13.39
CA LEU A 62 8.11 -2.43 -14.62
C LEU A 62 8.82 -1.58 -15.66
N GLN A 63 9.42 -0.43 -15.28
CA GLN A 63 10.19 0.42 -16.20
C GLN A 63 11.38 -0.33 -16.81
N THR A 64 12.16 -1.02 -15.99
CA THR A 64 13.29 -1.85 -16.44
C THR A 64 12.84 -2.90 -17.46
N ASN A 65 11.61 -3.40 -17.31
CA ASN A 65 11.01 -4.37 -18.21
C ASN A 65 10.19 -3.73 -19.36
N GLY A 66 10.39 -2.43 -19.65
CA GLY A 66 9.86 -1.74 -20.85
C GLY A 66 8.41 -1.30 -20.77
N PHE A 67 7.83 -1.21 -19.57
CA PHE A 67 6.55 -0.54 -19.37
C PHE A 67 6.74 0.99 -19.30
N ASN A 68 5.75 1.73 -19.78
CA ASN A 68 5.65 3.17 -19.55
C ASN A 68 4.94 3.40 -18.22
N VAL A 69 5.67 3.88 -17.21
CA VAL A 69 5.18 3.94 -15.84
C VAL A 69 4.98 5.36 -15.35
N GLY A 70 3.72 5.69 -15.03
CA GLY A 70 3.36 6.86 -14.23
C GLY A 70 3.37 6.54 -12.73
N ARG A 71 3.42 7.58 -11.89
CA ARG A 71 3.43 7.47 -10.42
C ARG A 71 2.43 8.40 -9.78
N ARG A 72 1.70 7.90 -8.79
CA ARG A 72 0.85 8.67 -7.88
C ARG A 72 1.05 8.17 -6.46
N MET A 73 2.09 8.66 -5.81
CA MET A 73 2.49 8.22 -4.48
C MET A 73 1.77 9.00 -3.38
N GLY A 74 1.47 8.32 -2.24
CA GLY A 74 0.91 8.96 -1.07
C GLY A 74 -0.55 9.39 -1.21
N ILE A 75 -1.37 8.61 -1.92
CA ILE A 75 -2.78 8.94 -2.21
C ILE A 75 -3.63 9.00 -0.93
N GLY A 76 -3.27 8.25 0.11
CA GLY A 76 -4.02 8.18 1.36
C GLY A 76 -4.45 6.76 1.72
N SER A 77 -5.67 6.61 2.24
CA SER A 77 -6.23 5.33 2.68
C SER A 77 -6.96 4.57 1.56
N ARG A 78 -7.42 3.34 1.87
CA ARG A 78 -8.16 2.45 0.93
C ARG A 78 -9.41 3.11 0.37
N GLU A 79 -10.09 3.92 1.16
CA GLU A 79 -11.27 4.68 0.74
C GLU A 79 -10.97 5.64 -0.41
N THR A 80 -9.71 6.06 -0.56
CA THR A 80 -9.28 6.96 -1.63
C THR A 80 -8.68 6.20 -2.82
N TYR A 81 -7.77 5.25 -2.60
CA TYR A 81 -7.07 4.62 -3.73
C TYR A 81 -7.82 3.42 -4.34
N ILE A 82 -8.74 2.75 -3.65
CA ILE A 82 -9.58 1.72 -4.28
C ILE A 82 -10.50 2.32 -5.35
N PRO A 83 -11.23 3.43 -5.11
CA PRO A 83 -11.93 4.14 -6.20
C PRO A 83 -11.00 4.57 -7.35
N ALA A 84 -9.80 5.06 -7.04
CA ALA A 84 -8.83 5.48 -8.06
C ALA A 84 -8.30 4.33 -8.93
N LEU A 85 -8.22 3.09 -8.39
CA LEU A 85 -7.98 1.89 -9.18
C LEU A 85 -9.14 1.55 -10.11
N LYS A 86 -10.37 1.72 -9.63
CA LYS A 86 -11.60 1.39 -10.39
C LYS A 86 -11.84 2.38 -11.52
N ASP A 87 -11.52 3.65 -11.34
CA ASP A 87 -11.69 4.71 -12.35
C ASP A 87 -10.45 4.89 -13.26
N HIS A 88 -9.43 4.05 -13.12
CA HIS A 88 -8.16 4.09 -13.87
C HIS A 88 -7.30 5.35 -13.63
N SER A 89 -7.52 6.09 -12.55
CA SER A 89 -6.61 7.15 -12.10
C SER A 89 -5.24 6.58 -11.68
N ILE A 90 -5.24 5.33 -11.18
CA ILE A 90 -4.09 4.45 -11.00
C ILE A 90 -4.44 3.05 -11.53
N ASP A 91 -3.43 2.23 -11.80
CA ASP A 91 -3.60 0.89 -12.36
C ASP A 91 -3.08 -0.21 -11.43
N LEU A 92 -2.19 0.12 -10.50
CA LEU A 92 -1.51 -0.79 -9.59
C LEU A 92 -1.26 -0.09 -8.25
N VAL A 93 -1.46 -0.82 -7.15
CA VAL A 93 -1.05 -0.41 -5.80
C VAL A 93 -0.56 -1.64 -5.02
N PRO A 94 0.51 -1.54 -4.21
CA PRO A 94 0.83 -2.58 -3.24
C PRO A 94 -0.19 -2.58 -2.11
N GLU A 95 -0.66 -3.76 -1.75
CA GLU A 95 -1.65 -4.00 -0.71
C GLU A 95 -1.22 -5.10 0.26
N TYR A 96 -1.91 -5.22 1.38
CA TYR A 96 -1.74 -6.25 2.40
C TYR A 96 -2.98 -7.13 2.38
N ILE A 97 -2.81 -8.41 2.08
CA ILE A 97 -3.90 -9.29 1.67
C ILE A 97 -5.02 -9.41 2.72
N GLY A 98 -4.68 -9.49 4.01
CA GLY A 98 -5.65 -9.59 5.08
C GLY A 98 -6.42 -8.29 5.32
N ASN A 99 -5.71 -7.16 5.31
CA ASN A 99 -6.36 -5.85 5.45
C ASN A 99 -7.24 -5.51 4.25
N LEU A 100 -6.86 -5.96 3.05
CA LEU A 100 -7.68 -5.81 1.85
C LEU A 100 -8.95 -6.67 1.94
N LEU A 101 -8.85 -7.90 2.45
CA LEU A 101 -10.01 -8.75 2.70
C LEU A 101 -10.96 -8.10 3.70
N GLN A 102 -10.47 -7.58 4.83
CA GLN A 102 -11.31 -6.87 5.80
C GLN A 102 -11.97 -5.60 5.26
N TYR A 103 -11.34 -4.93 4.31
CA TYR A 103 -11.96 -3.78 3.64
C TYR A 103 -13.23 -4.16 2.86
N PHE A 104 -13.20 -5.32 2.17
CA PHE A 104 -14.36 -5.80 1.42
C PHE A 104 -15.33 -6.62 2.27
N GLU A 105 -14.85 -7.29 3.30
CA GLU A 105 -15.66 -8.13 4.21
C GLU A 105 -15.21 -7.91 5.67
N PRO A 106 -15.72 -6.87 6.34
CA PRO A 106 -15.29 -6.50 7.70
C PRO A 106 -15.52 -7.59 8.77
N ASN A 107 -16.43 -8.53 8.51
CA ASN A 107 -16.78 -9.59 9.45
C ASN A 107 -16.05 -10.91 9.16
N GLU A 108 -15.11 -10.92 8.18
CA GLU A 108 -14.36 -12.13 7.88
C GLU A 108 -13.46 -12.54 9.05
N THR A 109 -13.42 -13.83 9.33
CA THR A 109 -12.69 -14.41 10.47
C THR A 109 -11.48 -15.25 10.07
N VAL A 110 -11.31 -15.49 8.76
CA VAL A 110 -10.16 -16.24 8.23
C VAL A 110 -8.90 -15.39 8.34
N THR A 111 -7.86 -15.94 8.96
CA THR A 111 -6.63 -15.21 9.27
C THR A 111 -5.38 -15.78 8.56
N MET A 112 -5.42 -17.07 8.16
CA MET A 112 -4.30 -17.74 7.49
C MET A 112 -4.26 -17.41 6.00
N LEU A 113 -3.06 -17.26 5.44
CA LEU A 113 -2.82 -16.78 4.06
C LEU A 113 -3.68 -17.50 3.01
N ASP A 114 -3.65 -18.83 2.95
CA ASP A 114 -4.39 -19.60 1.92
C ASP A 114 -5.91 -19.35 1.99
N GLY A 115 -6.45 -19.26 3.20
CA GLY A 115 -7.86 -18.95 3.41
C GLY A 115 -8.20 -17.50 3.07
N VAL A 116 -7.35 -16.55 3.48
CA VAL A 116 -7.50 -15.13 3.18
C VAL A 116 -7.47 -14.89 1.67
N GLU A 117 -6.54 -15.52 0.96
CA GLU A 117 -6.44 -15.43 -0.50
C GLU A 117 -7.72 -15.97 -1.17
N LEU A 118 -8.18 -17.14 -0.75
CA LEU A 118 -9.40 -17.74 -1.29
C LEU A 118 -10.64 -16.87 -1.06
N GLU A 119 -10.82 -16.34 0.14
CA GLU A 119 -11.96 -15.46 0.45
C GLU A 119 -11.84 -14.13 -0.28
N LEU A 120 -10.63 -13.56 -0.40
CA LEU A 120 -10.43 -12.32 -1.14
C LEU A 120 -10.80 -12.49 -2.63
N TYR A 121 -10.43 -13.60 -3.29
CA TYR A 121 -10.85 -13.87 -4.66
C TYR A 121 -12.38 -13.88 -4.85
N LYS A 122 -13.12 -14.31 -3.84
CA LYS A 122 -14.60 -14.31 -3.88
C LYS A 122 -15.21 -12.92 -3.67
N ARG A 123 -14.51 -12.01 -2.99
CA ARG A 123 -15.01 -10.69 -2.57
C ARG A 123 -14.52 -9.55 -3.44
N LEU A 124 -13.42 -9.75 -4.19
CA LEU A 124 -12.90 -8.72 -5.08
C LEU A 124 -13.94 -8.35 -6.15
N PRO A 125 -14.20 -7.05 -6.36
CA PRO A 125 -14.94 -6.59 -7.53
C PRO A 125 -14.26 -7.04 -8.83
N GLY A 126 -15.04 -7.34 -9.87
CA GLY A 126 -14.53 -7.90 -11.14
C GLY A 126 -13.58 -6.98 -11.91
N ASP A 127 -13.59 -5.69 -11.58
CA ASP A 127 -12.66 -4.67 -12.11
C ASP A 127 -11.29 -4.65 -11.39
N LEU A 128 -11.13 -5.44 -10.31
CA LEU A 128 -9.89 -5.56 -9.54
C LEU A 128 -9.38 -7.00 -9.56
N SER A 129 -8.07 -7.15 -9.54
CA SER A 129 -7.38 -8.45 -9.44
C SER A 129 -6.18 -8.33 -8.52
N ILE A 130 -5.90 -9.36 -7.75
CA ILE A 130 -4.60 -9.53 -7.09
C ILE A 130 -3.68 -10.39 -7.94
N LEU A 131 -2.38 -10.23 -7.76
CA LEU A 131 -1.35 -11.12 -8.28
C LEU A 131 -0.87 -12.04 -7.15
N THR A 132 0.24 -12.74 -7.35
CA THR A 132 0.76 -13.67 -6.35
C THR A 132 1.24 -12.94 -5.09
N PRO A 133 0.76 -13.32 -3.88
CA PRO A 133 1.26 -12.75 -2.65
C PRO A 133 2.77 -12.97 -2.47
N SER A 134 3.44 -11.96 -1.93
CA SER A 134 4.85 -12.02 -1.56
C SER A 134 5.08 -12.89 -0.31
N PRO A 135 6.25 -13.54 -0.15
CA PRO A 135 6.68 -14.07 1.14
C PRO A 135 6.80 -13.01 2.24
N ALA A 136 7.06 -11.74 1.87
CA ALA A 136 7.10 -10.64 2.82
C ALA A 136 5.71 -10.36 3.37
N ALA A 137 5.63 -10.22 4.68
CA ALA A 137 4.41 -9.85 5.39
C ALA A 137 4.69 -8.69 6.35
N ASP A 138 3.75 -7.77 6.42
CA ASP A 138 3.65 -6.78 7.49
C ASP A 138 2.30 -6.92 8.19
N THR A 139 2.36 -7.20 9.48
CA THR A 139 1.18 -7.48 10.31
C THR A 139 1.15 -6.59 11.53
N ASP A 140 -0.05 -6.34 12.03
CA ASP A 140 -0.21 -5.88 13.41
C ASP A 140 0.48 -6.85 14.37
N THR A 141 1.08 -6.33 15.44
CA THR A 141 1.66 -7.15 16.52
C THR A 141 1.30 -6.59 17.89
N VAL A 142 1.43 -7.43 18.91
CA VAL A 142 1.54 -7.00 20.30
C VAL A 142 3.01 -6.98 20.66
N THR A 143 3.54 -5.80 20.88
CA THR A 143 4.96 -5.57 21.14
C THR A 143 5.16 -5.01 22.55
N VAL A 144 6.20 -5.49 23.23
CA VAL A 144 6.61 -5.06 24.57
C VAL A 144 8.10 -4.73 24.60
N THR A 145 8.59 -4.09 25.67
CA THR A 145 10.04 -3.95 25.91
C THR A 145 10.64 -5.27 26.38
N ALA A 146 11.95 -5.47 26.16
CA ALA A 146 12.68 -6.62 26.69
C ALA A 146 12.62 -6.70 28.22
N GLU A 147 12.57 -5.55 28.91
CA GLU A 147 12.38 -5.47 30.36
C GLU A 147 10.99 -6.02 30.76
N THR A 148 9.93 -5.58 30.13
CA THR A 148 8.56 -6.06 30.38
C THR A 148 8.44 -7.56 30.08
N ALA A 149 9.00 -8.02 28.94
CA ALA A 149 9.00 -9.43 28.57
C ALA A 149 9.71 -10.29 29.63
N THR A 150 10.85 -9.84 30.13
CA THR A 150 11.61 -10.54 31.18
C THR A 150 10.87 -10.52 32.52
N LYS A 151 10.35 -9.35 32.93
CA LYS A 151 9.65 -9.15 34.20
C LYS A 151 8.44 -10.05 34.35
N TRP A 152 7.68 -10.21 33.27
CA TRP A 152 6.44 -10.99 33.24
C TRP A 152 6.61 -12.38 32.58
N ASN A 153 7.84 -12.73 32.18
CA ASN A 153 8.16 -14.00 31.49
C ASN A 153 7.29 -14.22 30.24
N LEU A 154 7.14 -13.17 29.41
CA LEU A 154 6.27 -13.17 28.24
C LEU A 154 6.98 -13.79 27.03
N LYS A 155 6.23 -14.63 26.29
CA LYS A 155 6.59 -15.15 24.97
C LYS A 155 5.44 -14.97 23.99
N THR A 156 4.21 -15.16 24.45
CA THR A 156 3.00 -15.14 23.64
C THR A 156 2.01 -14.08 24.13
N ILE A 157 1.03 -13.74 23.31
CA ILE A 157 -0.09 -12.86 23.69
C ILE A 157 -0.88 -13.48 24.88
N ALA A 158 -0.95 -14.82 24.96
CA ALA A 158 -1.61 -15.49 26.06
C ALA A 158 -0.90 -15.25 27.41
N ASP A 159 0.46 -15.17 27.40
CA ASP A 159 1.20 -14.84 28.61
C ASP A 159 0.88 -13.41 29.09
N LEU A 160 0.77 -12.46 28.16
CA LEU A 160 0.39 -11.09 28.49
C LEU A 160 -1.04 -11.01 29.06
N ALA A 161 -1.96 -11.84 28.57
CA ALA A 161 -3.35 -11.86 29.02
C ALA A 161 -3.48 -12.17 30.50
N ALA A 162 -2.54 -12.95 31.08
CA ALA A 162 -2.49 -13.22 32.53
C ALA A 162 -2.26 -11.93 33.36
N HIS A 163 -1.74 -10.88 32.76
CA HIS A 163 -1.46 -9.58 33.36
C HIS A 163 -2.48 -8.50 32.97
N SER A 164 -3.60 -8.83 32.34
CA SER A 164 -4.59 -7.88 31.80
C SER A 164 -4.90 -6.68 32.71
N PRO A 165 -5.08 -6.83 34.05
CA PRO A 165 -5.37 -5.68 34.92
C PRO A 165 -4.23 -4.65 35.00
N GLU A 166 -2.98 -5.06 34.72
CA GLU A 166 -1.78 -4.23 34.82
C GLU A 166 -1.36 -3.67 33.44
N VAL A 167 -1.90 -4.25 32.34
CA VAL A 167 -1.51 -3.89 30.97
C VAL A 167 -2.08 -2.54 30.62
N LYS A 168 -1.18 -1.58 30.33
CA LYS A 168 -1.48 -0.35 29.62
C LYS A 168 -1.07 -0.54 28.17
N PHE A 169 -2.03 -0.33 27.24
CA PHE A 169 -1.88 -0.67 25.83
C PHE A 169 -1.99 0.56 24.94
N ALA A 170 -1.04 0.78 24.05
CA ALA A 170 -1.09 1.84 23.03
C ALA A 170 -1.42 1.28 21.65
N ALA A 171 -2.39 1.91 20.97
CA ALA A 171 -2.72 1.66 19.57
C ALA A 171 -3.56 2.82 19.00
N PRO A 172 -3.81 2.87 17.67
CA PRO A 172 -4.81 3.78 17.10
C PRO A 172 -6.20 3.57 17.71
N SER A 173 -7.01 4.64 17.76
CA SER A 173 -8.30 4.61 18.45
C SER A 173 -9.27 3.56 17.92
N ASP A 174 -9.25 3.30 16.60
CA ASP A 174 -10.08 2.31 15.93
C ASP A 174 -9.71 0.86 16.25
N PHE A 175 -8.48 0.62 16.73
CA PHE A 175 -8.02 -0.69 17.19
C PHE A 175 -8.90 -1.27 18.32
N GLN A 176 -9.56 -0.43 19.10
CA GLN A 176 -10.48 -0.85 20.15
C GLN A 176 -11.67 -1.65 19.61
N ALA A 177 -12.16 -1.28 18.42
CA ALA A 177 -13.37 -1.84 17.82
C ALA A 177 -13.09 -2.88 16.73
N ARG A 178 -11.85 -2.97 16.24
CA ARG A 178 -11.49 -3.94 15.19
C ARG A 178 -11.63 -5.37 15.68
N SER A 179 -12.12 -6.25 14.81
CA SER A 179 -12.20 -7.71 15.09
C SER A 179 -10.84 -8.34 15.32
N SER A 180 -9.77 -7.80 14.72
CA SER A 180 -8.37 -8.17 14.96
C SER A 180 -7.65 -7.27 15.98
N GLY A 181 -8.33 -6.28 16.54
CA GLY A 181 -7.83 -5.41 17.60
C GLY A 181 -8.16 -5.93 19.01
N LEU A 182 -8.56 -5.01 19.94
CA LEU A 182 -8.87 -5.41 21.31
C LEU A 182 -10.05 -6.40 21.40
N VAL A 183 -11.02 -6.31 20.50
CA VAL A 183 -12.14 -7.26 20.44
C VAL A 183 -11.63 -8.69 20.22
N GLY A 184 -10.76 -8.88 19.24
CA GLY A 184 -10.17 -10.18 18.93
C GLY A 184 -9.20 -10.66 20.00
N LEU A 185 -8.32 -9.79 20.49
CA LEU A 185 -7.37 -10.11 21.57
C LEU A 185 -8.09 -10.60 22.82
N ARG A 186 -9.22 -9.96 23.18
CA ARG A 186 -10.07 -10.42 24.29
C ARG A 186 -10.72 -11.77 24.00
N ALA A 187 -11.29 -11.92 22.80
CA ALA A 187 -12.04 -13.14 22.44
C ALA A 187 -11.11 -14.38 22.32
N ARG A 188 -9.92 -14.21 21.74
CA ARG A 188 -8.99 -15.32 21.47
C ARG A 188 -8.07 -15.62 22.66
N TYR A 189 -7.54 -14.59 23.30
CA TYR A 189 -6.51 -14.72 24.33
C TYR A 189 -6.99 -14.39 25.74
N GLY A 190 -8.18 -13.79 25.89
CA GLY A 190 -8.63 -13.26 27.16
C GLY A 190 -7.88 -11.99 27.58
N LEU A 191 -7.14 -11.34 26.68
CA LEU A 191 -6.46 -10.07 26.95
C LEU A 191 -7.51 -8.95 27.04
N ASP A 192 -7.93 -8.65 28.26
CA ASP A 192 -8.98 -7.68 28.55
C ASP A 192 -8.39 -6.37 29.08
N ILE A 193 -8.18 -5.42 28.19
CA ILE A 193 -7.62 -4.10 28.53
C ILE A 193 -8.73 -3.21 29.06
N ALA A 194 -8.61 -2.78 30.31
CA ALA A 194 -9.56 -1.84 30.91
C ALA A 194 -9.58 -0.52 30.12
N PRO A 195 -10.74 0.16 29.95
CA PRO A 195 -10.84 1.40 29.16
C PRO A 195 -9.86 2.48 29.60
N GLY A 196 -9.56 2.62 30.89
CA GLY A 196 -8.59 3.58 31.42
C GLY A 196 -7.13 3.20 31.15
N ASN A 197 -6.87 1.98 30.71
CA ASN A 197 -5.54 1.48 30.39
C ASN A 197 -5.25 1.47 28.86
N PHE A 198 -6.23 1.80 28.03
CA PHE A 198 -6.02 1.98 26.60
C PHE A 198 -5.63 3.43 26.31
N ILE A 199 -4.50 3.63 25.67
CA ILE A 199 -3.97 4.93 25.29
C ILE A 199 -4.01 5.03 23.76
N ALA A 200 -4.92 5.85 23.24
CA ALA A 200 -5.04 6.08 21.80
C ALA A 200 -3.87 6.94 21.29
N ILE A 201 -3.06 6.38 20.39
CA ILE A 201 -1.97 7.06 19.70
C ILE A 201 -2.13 6.80 18.21
N SER A 202 -2.36 7.86 17.42
CA SER A 202 -2.68 7.78 15.99
C SER A 202 -1.43 7.99 15.13
N ASP A 203 -0.39 7.16 15.34
CA ASP A 203 0.84 7.16 14.53
C ASP A 203 1.19 5.78 13.98
N ASP A 204 0.21 4.85 14.00
CA ASP A 204 0.32 3.50 13.44
C ASP A 204 1.55 2.72 13.92
N GLY A 205 1.82 2.79 15.24
CA GLY A 205 2.99 2.15 15.86
C GLY A 205 4.31 2.89 15.60
N GLY A 206 4.23 4.16 15.23
CA GLY A 206 5.36 5.02 14.93
C GLY A 206 6.10 5.56 16.15
N ALA A 207 6.81 6.67 15.95
CA ALA A 207 7.76 7.21 16.94
C ALA A 207 7.12 7.60 18.28
N VAL A 208 5.85 8.05 18.29
CA VAL A 208 5.16 8.42 19.53
C VAL A 208 4.77 7.19 20.31
N THR A 209 4.24 6.16 19.64
CA THR A 209 3.91 4.86 20.25
C THR A 209 5.17 4.19 20.80
N VAL A 210 6.25 4.12 20.03
CA VAL A 210 7.53 3.55 20.46
C VAL A 210 8.07 4.28 21.68
N ARG A 211 8.03 5.61 21.70
CA ARG A 211 8.48 6.41 22.84
C ARG A 211 7.65 6.11 24.09
N ALA A 212 6.31 6.06 23.97
CA ALA A 212 5.43 5.75 25.09
C ALA A 212 5.74 4.38 25.70
N LEU A 213 6.13 3.40 24.86
CA LEU A 213 6.55 2.07 25.29
C LEU A 213 7.91 2.12 26.00
N LEU A 214 8.91 2.82 25.45
CA LEU A 214 10.26 2.91 26.02
C LEU A 214 10.30 3.71 27.33
N GLU A 215 9.45 4.74 27.46
CA GLU A 215 9.32 5.54 28.68
C GLU A 215 8.45 4.88 29.77
N GLY A 216 7.85 3.71 29.49
CA GLY A 216 6.99 2.98 30.41
C GLY A 216 5.62 3.65 30.63
N THR A 217 5.22 4.60 29.81
CA THR A 217 3.87 5.17 29.80
C THR A 217 2.83 4.08 29.51
N VAL A 218 3.19 3.17 28.59
CA VAL A 218 2.50 1.90 28.32
C VAL A 218 3.49 0.75 28.46
N ASN A 219 3.00 -0.46 28.67
CA ASN A 219 3.84 -1.65 28.75
C ASN A 219 3.60 -2.66 27.62
N ALA A 220 2.62 -2.39 26.77
CA ALA A 220 2.41 -3.09 25.50
C ALA A 220 1.87 -2.11 24.45
N ALA A 221 2.15 -2.36 23.17
CA ALA A 221 1.68 -1.53 22.08
C ALA A 221 1.45 -2.34 20.80
N ASN A 222 0.54 -1.85 19.96
CA ASN A 222 0.44 -2.27 18.58
C ASN A 222 1.55 -1.59 17.77
N ILE A 223 2.45 -2.39 17.22
CA ILE A 223 3.55 -1.96 16.33
C ILE A 223 3.57 -2.93 15.16
N PHE A 224 3.75 -2.46 13.95
CA PHE A 224 3.83 -3.32 12.76
C PHE A 224 5.11 -4.15 12.75
N SER A 225 5.01 -5.40 12.28
CA SER A 225 6.10 -6.39 12.31
C SER A 225 7.35 -5.98 11.52
N THR A 226 7.21 -5.09 10.56
CA THR A 226 8.32 -4.54 9.74
C THR A 226 8.89 -3.24 10.28
N SER A 227 8.40 -2.77 11.46
CA SER A 227 8.90 -1.53 12.06
C SER A 227 10.38 -1.64 12.41
N PRO A 228 11.24 -0.74 11.91
CA PRO A 228 12.66 -0.71 12.27
C PRO A 228 12.88 -0.53 13.79
N ALA A 229 11.93 0.10 14.47
CA ALA A 229 12.00 0.36 15.90
C ALA A 229 12.11 -0.93 16.73
N ILE A 230 11.56 -2.05 16.24
CA ILE A 230 11.65 -3.35 16.93
C ILE A 230 13.11 -3.74 17.12
N MET A 231 13.90 -3.70 16.05
CA MET A 231 15.32 -4.07 16.13
C MET A 231 16.18 -2.98 16.80
N GLN A 232 15.93 -1.71 16.46
CA GLN A 232 16.71 -0.58 16.98
C GLN A 232 16.61 -0.44 18.50
N ASN A 233 15.48 -0.81 19.08
CA ASN A 233 15.21 -0.67 20.51
C ASN A 233 15.12 -2.03 21.25
N HIS A 234 15.49 -3.14 20.58
CA HIS A 234 15.42 -4.48 21.15
C HIS A 234 14.03 -4.82 21.73
N LEU A 235 12.96 -4.40 21.04
CA LEU A 235 11.59 -4.71 21.43
C LEU A 235 11.29 -6.18 21.15
N VAL A 236 10.35 -6.72 21.91
CA VAL A 236 9.91 -8.11 21.81
C VAL A 236 8.50 -8.14 21.23
N VAL A 237 8.35 -8.75 20.08
CA VAL A 237 7.05 -9.09 19.48
C VAL A 237 6.57 -10.38 20.14
N LEU A 238 5.37 -10.36 20.71
CA LEU A 238 4.76 -11.55 21.29
C LEU A 238 4.16 -12.45 20.20
N ASP A 239 4.38 -13.77 20.34
CA ASP A 239 3.82 -14.75 19.41
C ASP A 239 2.28 -14.74 19.45
N ASP A 240 1.68 -14.88 18.27
CA ASP A 240 0.23 -14.95 18.03
C ASP A 240 -0.22 -16.35 17.56
N PRO A 241 -0.13 -17.41 18.38
CA PRO A 241 -0.42 -18.78 17.95
C PRO A 241 -1.91 -19.04 17.65
N GLN A 242 -2.82 -18.13 18.03
CA GLN A 242 -4.24 -18.23 17.67
C GLN A 242 -4.61 -17.35 16.46
N HIS A 243 -3.61 -16.77 15.79
CA HIS A 243 -3.77 -15.96 14.59
C HIS A 243 -4.87 -14.90 14.72
N ASN A 244 -4.75 -14.04 15.74
CA ASN A 244 -5.63 -12.90 15.93
C ASN A 244 -5.46 -11.89 14.79
N PHE A 245 -4.21 -11.70 14.39
CA PHE A 245 -3.89 -10.79 13.28
C PHE A 245 -3.96 -11.53 11.94
N LEU A 246 -4.46 -10.83 10.93
CA LEU A 246 -4.60 -11.40 9.59
C LEU A 246 -3.25 -11.53 8.91
N ALA A 247 -3.17 -12.47 7.95
CA ALA A 247 -2.01 -12.55 7.07
C ALA A 247 -1.74 -11.19 6.41
N GLY A 248 -0.57 -10.62 6.65
CA GLY A 248 -0.15 -9.31 6.15
C GLY A 248 0.74 -9.40 4.91
N ASN A 249 0.68 -10.50 4.15
CA ASN A 249 1.49 -10.66 2.96
C ASN A 249 1.20 -9.55 1.94
N ILE A 250 2.29 -8.99 1.40
CA ILE A 250 2.17 -7.96 0.37
C ILE A 250 1.65 -8.59 -0.90
N VAL A 251 0.70 -7.94 -1.55
CA VAL A 251 0.10 -8.40 -2.79
C VAL A 251 -0.06 -7.22 -3.76
N PRO A 252 0.35 -7.36 -5.04
CA PRO A 252 0.03 -6.36 -6.05
C PRO A 252 -1.47 -6.39 -6.34
N LEU A 253 -2.18 -5.29 -6.08
CA LEU A 253 -3.57 -5.08 -6.47
C LEU A 253 -3.61 -4.27 -7.76
N VAL A 254 -4.22 -4.83 -8.80
CA VAL A 254 -4.23 -4.25 -10.15
C VAL A 254 -5.66 -4.04 -10.66
N ASN A 255 -5.86 -3.02 -11.48
CA ASN A 255 -7.05 -2.95 -12.32
C ASN A 255 -7.04 -4.12 -13.31
N SER A 256 -8.13 -4.90 -13.36
CA SER A 256 -8.21 -6.14 -14.16
C SER A 256 -7.98 -5.93 -15.65
N GLN A 257 -8.28 -4.74 -16.19
CA GLN A 257 -8.04 -4.41 -17.60
C GLN A 257 -6.54 -4.22 -17.93
N LYS A 258 -5.71 -3.99 -16.92
CA LYS A 258 -4.25 -3.85 -17.05
C LYS A 258 -3.49 -5.15 -16.78
N LYS A 259 -4.17 -6.17 -16.27
CA LYS A 259 -3.57 -7.47 -16.01
C LYS A 259 -3.19 -8.14 -17.32
N SER A 260 -1.90 -8.42 -17.48
CA SER A 260 -1.33 -9.20 -18.58
C SER A 260 -0.32 -10.19 -18.04
N ASP A 261 -0.03 -11.26 -18.77
CA ASP A 261 0.97 -12.24 -18.36
C ASP A 261 2.33 -11.58 -18.12
N ARG A 262 2.73 -10.65 -18.99
CA ARG A 262 3.98 -9.91 -18.84
C ARG A 262 4.02 -9.05 -17.56
N LEU A 263 2.92 -8.34 -17.23
CA LEU A 263 2.82 -7.58 -15.97
C LEU A 263 2.95 -8.51 -14.77
N LYS A 264 2.20 -9.62 -14.83
CA LYS A 264 2.20 -10.64 -13.78
C LYS A 264 3.60 -11.22 -13.58
N ASP A 265 4.27 -11.65 -14.64
CA ASP A 265 5.60 -12.25 -14.57
C ASP A 265 6.62 -11.31 -13.91
N VAL A 266 6.61 -10.03 -14.27
CA VAL A 266 7.50 -9.03 -13.67
C VAL A 266 7.21 -8.87 -12.18
N LEU A 267 5.95 -8.62 -11.83
CA LEU A 267 5.57 -8.32 -10.44
C LEU A 267 5.70 -9.54 -9.53
N ASP A 268 5.32 -10.73 -9.99
CA ASP A 268 5.46 -11.97 -9.21
C ASP A 268 6.93 -12.32 -8.99
N THR A 269 7.79 -12.15 -10.03
CA THR A 269 9.22 -12.41 -9.89
C THR A 269 9.88 -11.49 -8.86
N VAL A 270 9.53 -10.22 -8.86
CA VAL A 270 10.01 -9.23 -7.89
C VAL A 270 9.44 -9.51 -6.51
N SER A 271 8.12 -9.73 -6.40
CA SER A 271 7.44 -10.02 -5.14
C SER A 271 7.99 -11.27 -4.46
N ALA A 272 8.33 -12.31 -5.22
CA ALA A 272 8.91 -13.55 -4.69
C ALA A 272 10.29 -13.36 -4.00
N LYS A 273 10.99 -12.27 -4.27
CA LYS A 273 12.26 -11.91 -3.61
C LYS A 273 12.08 -11.04 -2.36
N MET A 274 10.91 -10.44 -2.18
CA MET A 274 10.64 -9.68 -0.97
C MET A 274 10.49 -10.63 0.22
N THR A 275 11.22 -10.37 1.28
CA THR A 275 11.11 -11.05 2.58
C THR A 275 10.71 -10.05 3.65
N THR A 276 10.07 -10.50 4.72
CA THR A 276 9.71 -9.62 5.86
C THR A 276 10.94 -8.89 6.42
N ARG A 277 12.07 -9.57 6.52
CA ARG A 277 13.35 -8.95 6.93
C ARG A 277 13.82 -7.90 5.93
N GLY A 278 13.79 -8.21 4.63
CA GLY A 278 14.17 -7.26 3.59
C GLY A 278 13.28 -6.02 3.58
N LEU A 279 11.98 -6.17 3.89
CA LEU A 279 11.05 -5.07 4.02
C LEU A 279 11.36 -4.19 5.26
N ALA A 280 11.68 -4.82 6.39
CA ALA A 280 12.14 -4.08 7.58
C ALA A 280 13.44 -3.30 7.32
N ASP A 281 14.39 -3.89 6.58
CA ASP A 281 15.64 -3.22 6.19
C ASP A 281 15.38 -2.05 5.22
N LEU A 282 14.44 -2.18 4.27
CA LEU A 282 13.96 -1.09 3.40
C LEU A 282 13.33 0.04 4.22
N ASN A 283 12.45 -0.29 5.17
CA ASN A 283 11.84 0.70 6.07
C ASN A 283 12.90 1.43 6.90
N ALA A 284 13.91 0.71 7.39
CA ALA A 284 15.02 1.30 8.12
C ALA A 284 15.79 2.30 7.26
N SER A 285 15.98 2.01 5.97
CA SER A 285 16.77 2.85 5.06
C SER A 285 16.16 4.23 4.78
N VAL A 286 14.84 4.35 4.89
CA VAL A 286 14.10 5.62 4.67
C VAL A 286 13.73 6.31 5.98
N SER A 287 14.08 5.70 7.12
CA SER A 287 13.70 6.20 8.44
C SER A 287 14.73 7.15 9.05
N GLY A 288 14.27 8.06 9.91
CA GLY A 288 15.15 8.96 10.67
C GLY A 288 15.72 10.11 9.83
N ASN A 289 16.65 10.88 10.44
CA ASN A 289 17.20 12.10 9.84
C ASN A 289 18.19 11.85 8.68
N SER A 290 18.67 10.62 8.53
CA SER A 290 19.59 10.20 7.45
C SER A 290 18.91 9.25 6.47
N GLY A 291 17.59 9.14 6.52
CA GLY A 291 16.81 8.31 5.60
C GLY A 291 16.95 8.79 4.15
N ILE A 292 17.13 7.84 3.25
CA ILE A 292 17.15 8.10 1.80
C ILE A 292 15.72 8.17 1.27
N ASP A 293 15.55 8.72 0.07
CA ASP A 293 14.23 8.77 -0.57
C ASP A 293 13.73 7.36 -0.96
N PRO A 294 12.40 7.10 -0.92
CA PRO A 294 11.83 5.81 -1.27
C PRO A 294 12.24 5.27 -2.65
N ASP A 295 12.41 6.17 -3.65
CA ASP A 295 12.84 5.77 -4.99
C ASP A 295 14.31 5.33 -5.04
N GLU A 296 15.16 5.93 -4.22
CA GLU A 296 16.55 5.51 -4.07
C GLU A 296 16.67 4.18 -3.33
N ALA A 297 15.89 4.00 -2.24
CA ALA A 297 15.81 2.74 -1.51
C ALA A 297 15.37 1.60 -2.42
N ALA A 298 14.31 1.82 -3.21
CA ALA A 298 13.81 0.86 -4.18
C ALA A 298 14.85 0.51 -5.26
N ARG A 299 15.56 1.50 -5.79
CA ARG A 299 16.62 1.30 -6.80
C ARG A 299 17.76 0.46 -6.25
N ASN A 300 18.20 0.75 -5.03
CA ASN A 300 19.25 -0.01 -4.37
C ASN A 300 18.81 -1.46 -4.15
N TRP A 301 17.61 -1.68 -3.63
CA TRP A 301 17.06 -3.01 -3.41
C TRP A 301 16.94 -3.82 -4.72
N LEU A 302 16.44 -3.21 -5.80
CA LEU A 302 16.33 -3.87 -7.11
C LEU A 302 17.70 -4.28 -7.65
N ARG A 303 18.69 -3.38 -7.57
CA ARG A 303 20.07 -3.69 -7.98
C ARG A 303 20.64 -4.86 -7.19
N ASP A 304 20.49 -4.85 -5.87
CA ASP A 304 21.09 -5.81 -4.96
C ASP A 304 20.41 -7.20 -5.08
N ASN A 305 19.17 -7.25 -5.64
CA ASN A 305 18.45 -8.47 -5.95
C ASN A 305 18.51 -8.88 -7.43
N GLY A 306 19.30 -8.19 -8.25
CA GLY A 306 19.54 -8.56 -9.66
C GLY A 306 18.46 -8.09 -10.64
N PHE A 307 17.65 -7.11 -10.27
CA PHE A 307 16.56 -6.56 -11.10
C PHE A 307 16.92 -5.24 -11.83
N ASN A 308 18.19 -4.93 -11.93
CA ASN A 308 18.69 -3.78 -12.71
C ASN A 308 18.74 -4.04 -14.23
N HIS A 309 18.35 -5.23 -14.67
CA HIS A 309 18.20 -5.65 -16.07
C HIS A 309 16.81 -6.27 -16.30
N PRO A 310 16.34 -6.34 -17.56
CA PRO A 310 15.06 -7.02 -17.84
C PRO A 310 15.06 -8.47 -17.38
N ILE A 311 13.93 -8.91 -16.83
CA ILE A 311 13.75 -10.29 -16.37
C ILE A 311 13.76 -11.21 -17.57
N GLY A 312 14.61 -12.27 -17.53
CA GLY A 312 14.76 -13.25 -18.62
C GLY A 312 15.70 -12.80 -19.75
N SER A 313 16.47 -11.72 -19.57
CA SER A 313 17.49 -11.27 -20.53
C SER A 313 18.83 -11.97 -20.32
#